data_5c23613e7142f968983bc3d00b81b620
#
_entry.id   5c23613e7142f968983bc3d00b81b620
#
_cell.length_a   1.000
_cell.length_b   1.000
_cell.length_c   1.000
_cell.angle_alpha   90.00
_cell.angle_beta   90.00
_cell.angle_gamma   90.00
#
_symmetry.space_group_name_H-M   'P 1'
#
loop_
_entity.id
_entity.type
_entity.pdbx_description
1 polymer ?
#
loop_
_entity_poly.entity_id
_entity_poly.type
_entity_poly.pdbx_seq_one_letter_code
_entity_poly.pdbx_strand_id
1 'polypeptide(L)'
;MIEFKKDDLRNEILASDGNLLIMGGPGSGKTTIALFKAKELTADSNTIRKSQKILFLSFARATISRVEEQAGELIPQELKKQIEINTYHGFIWNIIKHHGYLLNSQPLHLLPPHESGHRLSGLNEVERKKKMLEMFNTEGTVHFDIFANICTRLLTESHALKKIICAMYPVIILDEFQDTSADEWQLIQLLGTQSKLIALADPEQRIYDFRGADPKRITQFIESFKPKIFDFGQQNNRSNGKDIAEFGNDLLQGKNAGKRYKDVSVCRYPFRKLPYTHLLLKYKVLEVQKSLYEMKKTDWSLAILVPTNALMLEVSDSFQREQQLQNGKKCPVIEHEVAVDTAGPYLAALTIASILETGSQKCCTESAVLTPLIEHILGRKGADKPPSKADVSLASALSQYSSTKKIQGKNREKLIADTQDIVSLTNSAQFSGNVINDWKIVLTIIGNEQSEAYQNLLKDAKHLRLLQRGSQLYASLDELWRENGSYVGATEAVANALTQEHFSMSTRKWSGINIMTIHKSKGKEFDAVIIYEGRYQNRIISKPERREQAILNLRVAVTRAKEHTYILTPDDDPC
;
A
#
# COMPACT_ATOMS: atom_id res chain seq x y z
N MET A 1 25.28 10.79 14.60
CA MET A 1 25.37 11.76 13.46
C MET A 1 25.78 10.99 12.24
N ILE A 2 24.97 11.02 11.18
CA ILE A 2 25.35 10.43 9.89
C ILE A 2 26.49 11.30 9.36
N GLU A 3 27.72 10.76 9.33
CA GLU A 3 28.85 11.41 8.67
C GLU A 3 28.55 11.47 7.17
N PHE A 4 28.17 12.63 6.71
CA PHE A 4 27.94 12.88 5.29
C PHE A 4 29.29 13.00 4.58
N LYS A 5 29.69 11.98 3.86
CA LYS A 5 30.92 11.97 3.07
C LYS A 5 30.74 12.99 1.91
N LYS A 6 31.28 14.20 2.09
CA LYS A 6 31.29 15.22 1.04
C LYS A 6 32.33 14.81 0.00
N ASP A 7 31.86 14.35 -1.14
CA ASP A 7 32.63 14.20 -2.37
C ASP A 7 32.37 15.39 -3.32
N ASP A 8 33.16 15.50 -4.37
CA ASP A 8 33.07 16.63 -5.31
C ASP A 8 31.68 16.71 -5.97
N LEU A 9 31.07 15.56 -6.30
CA LEU A 9 29.74 15.50 -6.90
C LEU A 9 28.65 16.04 -5.95
N ARG A 10 28.71 15.67 -4.66
CA ARG A 10 27.76 16.16 -3.65
C ARG A 10 27.93 17.65 -3.39
N ASN A 11 29.17 18.13 -3.34
CA ASN A 11 29.46 19.57 -3.21
C ASN A 11 28.92 20.34 -4.42
N GLU A 12 29.07 19.80 -5.62
CA GLU A 12 28.54 20.39 -6.85
C GLU A 12 27.00 20.45 -6.84
N ILE A 13 26.29 19.40 -6.38
CA ILE A 13 24.83 19.41 -6.19
C ILE A 13 24.43 20.53 -5.22
N LEU A 14 25.10 20.64 -4.10
CA LEU A 14 24.79 21.66 -3.09
C LEU A 14 25.01 23.07 -3.64
N ALA A 15 26.06 23.30 -4.40
CA ALA A 15 26.37 24.61 -5.00
C ALA A 15 25.48 24.95 -6.22
N SER A 16 24.84 23.95 -6.84
CA SER A 16 24.07 24.18 -8.08
C SER A 16 22.75 24.87 -7.82
N ASP A 17 22.34 25.74 -8.73
CA ASP A 17 21.04 26.41 -8.76
C ASP A 17 20.20 25.96 -9.96
N GLY A 18 18.90 26.30 -9.96
CA GLY A 18 17.96 25.94 -11.02
C GLY A 18 17.31 24.58 -10.84
N ASN A 19 16.87 23.99 -11.95
CA ASN A 19 16.29 22.66 -11.98
C ASN A 19 17.39 21.59 -11.93
N LEU A 20 17.20 20.56 -11.10
CA LEU A 20 18.17 19.49 -10.93
C LEU A 20 17.52 18.13 -11.19
N LEU A 21 18.28 17.23 -11.79
CA LEU A 21 17.94 15.80 -11.89
C LEU A 21 19.05 14.98 -11.22
N ILE A 22 18.73 14.31 -10.13
CA ILE A 22 19.66 13.50 -9.37
C ILE A 22 19.29 12.04 -9.55
N MET A 23 20.11 11.30 -10.29
CA MET A 23 19.93 9.89 -10.57
C MET A 23 20.84 9.02 -9.71
N GLY A 24 20.46 7.77 -9.52
CA GLY A 24 21.29 6.78 -8.83
C GLY A 24 20.49 5.61 -8.29
N GLY A 25 21.19 4.53 -7.98
CA GLY A 25 20.61 3.28 -7.48
C GLY A 25 20.05 3.38 -6.05
N PRO A 26 19.52 2.24 -5.54
CA PRO A 26 19.04 2.15 -4.17
C PRO A 26 20.17 2.44 -3.17
N GLY A 27 19.91 3.29 -2.16
CA GLY A 27 20.91 3.59 -1.14
C GLY A 27 22.04 4.52 -1.58
N SER A 28 22.00 5.12 -2.78
CA SER A 28 23.02 6.07 -3.24
C SER A 28 23.06 7.40 -2.47
N GLY A 29 22.02 7.68 -1.66
CA GLY A 29 21.93 8.89 -0.85
C GLY A 29 21.20 10.06 -1.52
N LYS A 30 20.43 9.83 -2.60
CA LYS A 30 19.62 10.86 -3.28
C LYS A 30 18.74 11.66 -2.31
N THR A 31 17.97 10.99 -1.49
CA THR A 31 17.07 11.63 -0.51
C THR A 31 17.87 12.43 0.52
N THR A 32 19.00 11.89 0.99
CA THR A 32 19.86 12.56 1.96
C THR A 32 20.45 13.84 1.39
N ILE A 33 21.01 13.82 0.16
CA ILE A 33 21.57 15.03 -0.46
C ILE A 33 20.49 16.07 -0.74
N ALA A 34 19.27 15.65 -1.14
CA ALA A 34 18.14 16.55 -1.34
C ALA A 34 17.74 17.27 -0.03
N LEU A 35 17.77 16.57 1.13
CA LEU A 35 17.53 17.18 2.44
C LEU A 35 18.65 18.15 2.83
N PHE A 36 19.92 17.84 2.56
CA PHE A 36 21.01 18.78 2.75
C PHE A 36 20.85 20.03 1.89
N LYS A 37 20.48 19.85 0.62
CA LYS A 37 20.17 20.96 -0.28
C LYS A 37 19.00 21.80 0.24
N ALA A 38 17.94 21.18 0.71
CA ALA A 38 16.81 21.88 1.33
C ALA A 38 17.25 22.67 2.56
N LYS A 39 18.10 22.09 3.42
CA LYS A 39 18.69 22.78 4.58
C LYS A 39 19.48 24.02 4.19
N GLU A 40 20.35 23.91 3.18
CA GLU A 40 21.15 25.06 2.71
C GLU A 40 20.27 26.17 2.12
N LEU A 41 19.29 25.80 1.29
CA LEU A 41 18.35 26.74 0.70
C LEU A 41 17.48 27.46 1.75
N THR A 42 17.06 26.76 2.81
CA THR A 42 16.28 27.37 3.91
C THR A 42 17.13 28.21 4.87
N ALA A 43 18.43 27.94 4.96
CA ALA A 43 19.36 28.76 5.74
C ALA A 43 19.64 30.12 5.08
N ASP A 44 19.48 30.24 3.74
CA ASP A 44 19.61 31.48 3.00
C ASP A 44 18.25 32.18 2.84
N SER A 45 18.02 33.21 3.67
CA SER A 45 16.77 33.99 3.63
C SER A 45 16.54 34.77 2.33
N ASN A 46 17.56 34.93 1.48
CA ASN A 46 17.40 35.53 0.15
C ASN A 46 16.81 34.53 -0.84
N THR A 47 17.08 33.23 -0.64
CA THR A 47 16.57 32.16 -1.50
C THR A 47 15.17 31.70 -1.07
N ILE A 48 14.96 31.47 0.23
CA ILE A 48 13.66 31.06 0.80
C ILE A 48 13.26 32.03 1.90
N ARG A 49 12.19 32.81 1.66
CA ARG A 49 11.68 33.77 2.64
C ARG A 49 11.00 33.03 3.81
N LYS A 50 10.90 33.65 4.98
CA LYS A 50 10.28 33.06 6.19
C LYS A 50 8.85 32.52 5.98
N SER A 51 8.09 33.11 5.06
CA SER A 51 6.73 32.70 4.71
C SER A 51 6.67 31.60 3.63
N GLN A 52 7.78 31.25 3.04
CA GLN A 52 7.88 30.26 1.97
C GLN A 52 8.37 28.92 2.53
N LYS A 53 8.06 27.85 1.82
CA LYS A 53 8.48 26.48 2.15
C LYS A 53 9.10 25.79 0.95
N ILE A 54 9.99 24.85 1.23
CA ILE A 54 10.38 23.83 0.27
C ILE A 54 9.38 22.67 0.40
N LEU A 55 8.81 22.25 -0.72
CA LEU A 55 7.90 21.11 -0.77
C LEU A 55 8.67 19.85 -1.16
N PHE A 56 8.61 18.81 -0.32
CA PHE A 56 9.16 17.50 -0.59
C PHE A 56 8.01 16.52 -0.85
N LEU A 57 7.92 15.99 -2.07
CA LEU A 57 6.88 15.05 -2.49
C LEU A 57 7.45 13.64 -2.70
N SER A 58 6.80 12.63 -2.13
CA SER A 58 7.13 11.22 -2.37
C SER A 58 5.85 10.38 -2.55
N PHE A 59 5.95 9.19 -3.19
CA PHE A 59 4.78 8.35 -3.43
C PHE A 59 4.33 7.57 -2.19
N ALA A 60 5.29 7.07 -1.41
CA ALA A 60 4.99 6.19 -0.31
C ALA A 60 5.05 6.91 1.04
N ARG A 61 3.99 6.76 1.85
CA ARG A 61 3.97 7.30 3.23
C ARG A 61 5.12 6.73 4.09
N ALA A 62 5.50 5.47 3.89
CA ALA A 62 6.66 4.89 4.55
C ALA A 62 7.97 5.64 4.22
N THR A 63 8.09 6.18 3.01
CA THR A 63 9.19 7.05 2.62
C THR A 63 9.08 8.40 3.32
N ILE A 64 7.88 8.97 3.44
CA ILE A 64 7.64 10.23 4.17
C ILE A 64 8.15 10.12 5.61
N SER A 65 7.72 9.12 6.38
CA SER A 65 8.15 8.94 7.77
C SER A 65 9.68 8.82 7.90
N ARG A 66 10.32 8.13 6.96
CA ARG A 66 11.78 8.03 6.92
C ARG A 66 12.44 9.37 6.58
N VAL A 67 11.89 10.12 5.63
CA VAL A 67 12.37 11.45 5.26
C VAL A 67 12.19 12.42 6.43
N GLU A 68 11.07 12.35 7.15
CA GLU A 68 10.82 13.13 8.37
C GLU A 68 11.82 12.79 9.50
N GLU A 69 12.10 11.50 9.70
CA GLU A 69 13.11 11.04 10.67
C GLU A 69 14.51 11.57 10.30
N GLN A 70 14.93 11.41 9.04
CA GLN A 70 16.19 11.94 8.53
C GLN A 70 16.25 13.48 8.59
N ALA A 71 15.18 14.16 8.21
CA ALA A 71 15.07 15.60 8.36
C ALA A 71 15.15 16.02 9.83
N GLY A 72 14.60 15.17 10.73
CA GLY A 72 14.71 15.30 12.17
C GLY A 72 16.13 15.35 12.69
N GLU A 73 16.99 14.53 12.14
CA GLU A 73 18.41 14.42 12.52
C GLU A 73 19.31 15.46 11.83
N LEU A 74 19.00 15.79 10.57
CA LEU A 74 19.87 16.60 9.71
C LEU A 74 19.57 18.10 9.75
N ILE A 75 18.31 18.47 10.00
CA ILE A 75 17.82 19.84 9.86
C ILE A 75 17.48 20.42 11.23
N PRO A 76 18.01 21.61 11.59
CA PRO A 76 17.65 22.31 12.81
C PRO A 76 16.15 22.57 12.91
N GLN A 77 15.59 22.52 14.13
CA GLN A 77 14.13 22.61 14.35
C GLN A 77 13.52 23.91 13.81
N GLU A 78 14.28 24.97 13.81
CA GLU A 78 13.87 26.28 13.30
C GLU A 78 13.62 26.25 11.78
N LEU A 79 14.50 25.55 11.04
CA LEU A 79 14.41 25.43 9.58
C LEU A 79 13.39 24.37 9.12
N LYS A 80 13.05 23.39 9.98
CA LYS A 80 12.03 22.37 9.65
C LYS A 80 10.68 22.95 9.31
N LYS A 81 10.31 24.09 9.92
CA LYS A 81 9.03 24.77 9.63
C LYS A 81 8.92 25.25 8.20
N GLN A 82 10.06 25.41 7.51
CA GLN A 82 10.15 25.84 6.12
C GLN A 82 10.28 24.65 5.13
N ILE A 83 10.20 23.41 5.62
CA ILE A 83 10.19 22.21 4.77
C ILE A 83 8.89 21.46 5.05
N GLU A 84 8.07 21.34 4.01
CA GLU A 84 6.85 20.55 4.05
C GLU A 84 7.07 19.24 3.32
N ILE A 85 6.92 18.13 4.04
CA ILE A 85 7.07 16.78 3.50
C ILE A 85 5.68 16.18 3.36
N ASN A 86 5.33 15.75 2.15
CA ASN A 86 4.00 15.22 1.86
C ASN A 86 4.03 14.15 0.79
N THR A 87 2.94 13.36 0.68
CA THR A 87 2.73 12.51 -0.50
C THR A 87 2.20 13.35 -1.66
N TYR A 88 2.41 12.90 -2.92
CA TYR A 88 1.76 13.52 -4.08
C TYR A 88 0.25 13.65 -3.88
N HIS A 89 -0.41 12.57 -3.51
CA HIS A 89 -1.86 12.58 -3.26
C HIS A 89 -2.27 13.46 -2.08
N GLY A 90 -1.49 13.48 -1.00
CA GLY A 90 -1.79 14.32 0.18
C GLY A 90 -1.69 15.81 -0.13
N PHE A 91 -0.64 16.23 -0.86
CA PHE A 91 -0.47 17.59 -1.32
C PHE A 91 -1.61 18.02 -2.26
N ILE A 92 -1.90 17.19 -3.26
CA ILE A 92 -2.97 17.47 -4.23
C ILE A 92 -4.32 17.54 -3.53
N TRP A 93 -4.60 16.60 -2.63
CA TRP A 93 -5.86 16.59 -1.85
C TRP A 93 -6.03 17.86 -1.03
N ASN A 94 -4.97 18.33 -0.38
CA ASN A 94 -5.04 19.60 0.37
C ASN A 94 -5.43 20.78 -0.52
N ILE A 95 -4.95 20.85 -1.75
CA ILE A 95 -5.33 21.91 -2.68
C ILE A 95 -6.78 21.76 -3.12
N ILE A 96 -7.17 20.59 -3.63
CA ILE A 96 -8.52 20.40 -4.20
C ILE A 96 -9.61 20.43 -3.12
N LYS A 97 -9.35 19.92 -1.91
CA LYS A 97 -10.30 19.96 -0.79
C LYS A 97 -10.69 21.39 -0.42
N HIS A 98 -9.75 22.33 -0.44
CA HIS A 98 -9.99 23.71 -0.02
C HIS A 98 -10.40 24.63 -1.17
N HIS A 99 -10.04 24.31 -2.41
CA HIS A 99 -10.24 25.21 -3.56
C HIS A 99 -11.02 24.56 -4.72
N GLY A 100 -11.24 23.25 -4.69
CA GLY A 100 -11.89 22.55 -5.80
C GLY A 100 -13.34 22.96 -6.05
N TYR A 101 -14.02 23.55 -5.04
CA TYR A 101 -15.34 24.15 -5.21
C TYR A 101 -15.38 25.25 -6.28
N LEU A 102 -14.24 25.84 -6.61
CA LEU A 102 -14.13 26.84 -7.70
C LEU A 102 -14.44 26.24 -9.08
N LEU A 103 -14.35 24.91 -9.22
CA LEU A 103 -14.63 24.20 -10.48
C LEU A 103 -16.08 23.73 -10.61
N ASN A 104 -16.74 23.38 -9.52
CA ASN A 104 -18.05 22.73 -9.55
C ASN A 104 -19.08 23.33 -8.57
N SER A 105 -18.68 24.33 -7.77
CA SER A 105 -19.54 24.97 -6.76
C SER A 105 -20.10 24.01 -5.70
N GLN A 106 -19.49 22.85 -5.52
CA GLN A 106 -19.88 21.81 -4.56
C GLN A 106 -18.82 21.63 -3.47
N PRO A 107 -19.21 21.31 -2.22
CA PRO A 107 -18.27 20.80 -1.21
C PRO A 107 -17.66 19.49 -1.70
N LEU A 108 -16.35 19.34 -1.55
CA LEU A 108 -15.67 18.13 -2.02
C LEU A 108 -15.57 17.06 -0.93
N HIS A 109 -15.90 15.85 -1.32
CA HIS A 109 -15.81 14.65 -0.49
C HIS A 109 -14.91 13.60 -1.16
N LEU A 110 -14.06 12.96 -0.36
CA LEU A 110 -13.26 11.85 -0.85
C LEU A 110 -14.16 10.64 -1.07
N LEU A 111 -14.07 10.00 -2.24
CA LEU A 111 -14.69 8.70 -2.48
C LEU A 111 -13.89 7.62 -1.76
N PRO A 112 -14.44 7.00 -0.72
CA PRO A 112 -13.73 5.95 0.00
C PRO A 112 -13.44 4.73 -0.90
N PRO A 113 -12.34 3.98 -0.67
CA PRO A 113 -11.99 2.83 -1.50
C PRO A 113 -13.07 1.75 -1.60
N HIS A 114 -13.88 1.57 -0.55
CA HIS A 114 -14.98 0.61 -0.52
C HIS A 114 -16.16 1.03 -1.40
N GLU A 115 -16.51 2.32 -1.42
CA GLU A 115 -17.55 2.84 -2.31
C GLU A 115 -17.10 2.86 -3.77
N SER A 116 -15.81 3.12 -4.00
CA SER A 116 -15.27 3.17 -5.36
C SER A 116 -15.42 1.82 -6.08
N GLY A 117 -15.22 0.71 -5.38
CA GLY A 117 -15.41 -0.64 -5.92
C GLY A 117 -16.83 -0.87 -6.43
N HIS A 118 -17.84 -0.40 -5.67
CA HIS A 118 -19.25 -0.50 -6.05
C HIS A 118 -19.61 0.46 -7.20
N ARG A 119 -19.29 1.75 -7.05
CA ARG A 119 -19.75 2.82 -7.98
C ARG A 119 -19.07 2.77 -9.35
N LEU A 120 -17.89 2.15 -9.44
CA LEU A 120 -17.07 2.03 -10.65
C LEU A 120 -17.00 0.60 -11.19
N SER A 121 -17.80 -0.33 -10.65
CA SER A 121 -17.81 -1.72 -11.07
C SER A 121 -18.33 -1.90 -12.50
N GLY A 122 -17.75 -2.86 -13.23
CA GLY A 122 -18.20 -3.22 -14.59
C GLY A 122 -17.83 -2.22 -15.68
N LEU A 123 -17.23 -1.08 -15.36
CA LEU A 123 -16.80 -0.07 -16.32
C LEU A 123 -15.38 -0.35 -16.82
N ASN A 124 -15.12 -0.10 -18.10
CA ASN A 124 -13.77 -0.09 -18.63
C ASN A 124 -13.02 1.18 -18.17
N GLU A 125 -11.71 1.27 -18.43
CA GLU A 125 -10.86 2.37 -17.94
C GLU A 125 -11.35 3.76 -18.36
N VAL A 126 -11.79 3.90 -19.61
CA VAL A 126 -12.30 5.16 -20.17
C VAL A 126 -13.64 5.54 -19.52
N GLU A 127 -14.54 4.58 -19.38
CA GLU A 127 -15.84 4.76 -18.73
C GLU A 127 -15.67 5.10 -17.24
N ARG A 128 -14.73 4.45 -16.56
CA ARG A 128 -14.39 4.74 -15.15
C ARG A 128 -13.92 6.20 -14.99
N LYS A 129 -12.98 6.64 -15.82
CA LYS A 129 -12.50 8.03 -15.76
C LYS A 129 -13.63 9.03 -16.02
N LYS A 130 -14.49 8.74 -17.01
CA LYS A 130 -15.68 9.55 -17.30
C LYS A 130 -16.64 9.59 -16.10
N LYS A 131 -16.93 8.44 -15.49
CA LYS A 131 -17.83 8.35 -14.33
C LYS A 131 -17.28 9.08 -13.10
N MET A 132 -15.98 8.97 -12.83
CA MET A 132 -15.33 9.71 -11.75
C MET A 132 -15.44 11.23 -11.95
N LEU A 133 -15.24 11.73 -13.18
CA LEU A 133 -15.41 13.15 -13.50
C LEU A 133 -16.87 13.60 -13.42
N GLU A 134 -17.82 12.76 -13.79
CA GLU A 134 -19.26 13.02 -13.60
C GLU A 134 -19.58 13.17 -12.11
N MET A 135 -19.14 12.24 -11.26
CA MET A 135 -19.33 12.29 -9.80
C MET A 135 -18.71 13.55 -9.19
N PHE A 136 -17.54 13.94 -9.65
CA PHE A 136 -16.91 15.20 -9.23
C PHE A 136 -17.79 16.41 -9.59
N ASN A 137 -18.30 16.47 -10.82
CA ASN A 137 -19.06 17.63 -11.28
C ASN A 137 -20.46 17.71 -10.66
N THR A 138 -21.11 16.56 -10.38
CA THR A 138 -22.53 16.53 -9.92
C THR A 138 -22.68 16.39 -8.42
N GLU A 139 -21.74 15.71 -7.75
CA GLU A 139 -21.85 15.35 -6.34
C GLU A 139 -20.72 15.93 -5.48
N GLY A 140 -19.67 16.49 -6.09
CA GLY A 140 -18.45 16.87 -5.38
C GLY A 140 -17.62 15.68 -4.88
N THR A 141 -17.94 14.46 -5.34
CA THR A 141 -17.24 13.22 -4.91
C THR A 141 -16.00 12.98 -5.75
N VAL A 142 -14.85 12.86 -5.10
CA VAL A 142 -13.54 12.80 -5.77
C VAL A 142 -12.87 11.46 -5.50
N HIS A 143 -12.56 10.72 -6.56
CA HIS A 143 -11.70 9.53 -6.51
C HIS A 143 -10.23 9.94 -6.64
N PHE A 144 -9.32 9.25 -5.94
CA PHE A 144 -7.89 9.62 -5.95
C PHE A 144 -7.21 9.48 -7.31
N ASP A 145 -7.69 8.63 -8.22
CA ASP A 145 -7.15 8.51 -9.58
C ASP A 145 -7.30 9.79 -10.42
N ILE A 146 -8.27 10.65 -10.08
CA ILE A 146 -8.49 11.93 -10.79
C ILE A 146 -7.97 13.15 -10.03
N PHE A 147 -7.32 12.97 -8.88
CA PHE A 147 -6.78 14.07 -8.06
C PHE A 147 -5.88 15.01 -8.88
N ALA A 148 -4.88 14.45 -9.56
CA ALA A 148 -3.93 15.23 -10.34
C ALA A 148 -4.61 15.94 -11.51
N ASN A 149 -5.57 15.30 -12.16
CA ASN A 149 -6.36 15.87 -13.25
C ASN A 149 -7.18 17.09 -12.77
N ILE A 150 -7.94 16.94 -11.67
CA ILE A 150 -8.72 18.04 -11.08
C ILE A 150 -7.82 19.19 -10.64
N CYS A 151 -6.70 18.88 -9.96
CA CYS A 151 -5.76 19.88 -9.49
C CYS A 151 -5.14 20.66 -10.67
N THR A 152 -4.72 19.97 -11.72
CA THR A 152 -4.19 20.59 -12.93
C THR A 152 -5.20 21.52 -13.57
N ARG A 153 -6.47 21.07 -13.71
CA ARG A 153 -7.56 21.90 -14.22
C ARG A 153 -7.77 23.13 -13.33
N LEU A 154 -7.84 22.96 -12.03
CA LEU A 154 -8.02 24.04 -11.05
C LEU A 154 -6.92 25.11 -11.16
N LEU A 155 -5.65 24.69 -11.22
CA LEU A 155 -4.53 25.61 -11.31
C LEU A 155 -4.38 26.24 -12.72
N THR A 156 -4.93 25.61 -13.74
CA THR A 156 -4.99 26.16 -15.10
C THR A 156 -6.07 27.22 -15.20
N GLU A 157 -7.27 26.98 -14.65
CA GLU A 157 -8.38 27.93 -14.66
C GLU A 157 -8.17 29.09 -13.67
N SER A 158 -7.50 28.83 -12.53
CA SER A 158 -7.20 29.85 -11.52
C SER A 158 -5.72 30.25 -11.50
N HIS A 159 -5.34 31.18 -12.36
CA HIS A 159 -3.96 31.73 -12.38
C HIS A 159 -3.52 32.34 -11.05
N ALA A 160 -4.46 32.94 -10.28
CA ALA A 160 -4.18 33.51 -8.98
C ALA A 160 -3.79 32.42 -7.97
N LEU A 161 -4.54 31.31 -7.92
CA LEU A 161 -4.25 30.19 -7.04
C LEU A 161 -2.91 29.53 -7.41
N LYS A 162 -2.65 29.33 -8.71
CA LYS A 162 -1.34 28.83 -9.18
C LYS A 162 -0.20 29.71 -8.68
N LYS A 163 -0.31 31.03 -8.86
CA LYS A 163 0.70 31.99 -8.41
C LYS A 163 0.95 31.92 -6.91
N ILE A 164 -0.11 31.79 -6.11
CA ILE A 164 -0.01 31.67 -4.64
C ILE A 164 0.71 30.37 -4.26
N ILE A 165 0.35 29.25 -4.86
CA ILE A 165 0.97 27.94 -4.55
C ILE A 165 2.46 27.94 -4.96
N CYS A 166 2.79 28.41 -6.15
CA CYS A 166 4.19 28.49 -6.57
C CYS A 166 5.00 29.51 -5.74
N ALA A 167 4.37 30.60 -5.31
CA ALA A 167 5.02 31.55 -4.41
C ALA A 167 5.25 30.98 -3.02
N MET A 168 4.33 30.12 -2.53
CA MET A 168 4.50 29.39 -1.25
C MET A 168 5.61 28.34 -1.36
N TYR A 169 5.71 27.65 -2.50
CA TYR A 169 6.68 26.57 -2.74
C TYR A 169 7.61 26.91 -3.92
N PRO A 170 8.59 27.82 -3.74
CA PRO A 170 9.52 28.21 -4.79
C PRO A 170 10.47 27.09 -5.21
N VAL A 171 10.62 26.06 -4.36
CA VAL A 171 11.39 24.84 -4.66
C VAL A 171 10.55 23.62 -4.31
N ILE A 172 10.47 22.66 -5.25
CA ILE A 172 9.76 21.40 -5.09
C ILE A 172 10.72 20.25 -5.35
N ILE A 173 10.89 19.38 -4.38
CA ILE A 173 11.68 18.15 -4.46
C ILE A 173 10.72 17.00 -4.78
N LEU A 174 11.02 16.27 -5.86
CA LEU A 174 10.20 15.19 -6.40
C LEU A 174 10.94 13.86 -6.20
N ASP A 175 10.58 13.11 -5.17
CA ASP A 175 11.18 11.81 -4.90
C ASP A 175 10.46 10.69 -5.69
N GLU A 176 11.21 9.64 -6.05
CA GLU A 176 10.75 8.54 -6.90
C GLU A 176 10.12 9.02 -8.22
N PHE A 177 10.70 10.08 -8.80
CA PHE A 177 10.13 10.80 -9.95
C PHE A 177 9.81 9.89 -11.15
N GLN A 178 10.54 8.79 -11.36
CA GLN A 178 10.30 7.82 -12.44
C GLN A 178 8.92 7.13 -12.36
N ASP A 179 8.24 7.20 -11.22
CA ASP A 179 6.93 6.55 -11.03
C ASP A 179 5.73 7.48 -11.27
N THR A 180 5.95 8.73 -11.66
CA THR A 180 4.87 9.70 -11.90
C THR A 180 3.99 9.29 -13.08
N SER A 181 2.67 9.34 -12.87
CA SER A 181 1.65 9.13 -13.90
C SER A 181 1.59 10.28 -14.91
N ALA A 182 0.83 10.12 -15.98
CA ALA A 182 0.64 11.18 -16.97
C ALA A 182 -0.05 12.42 -16.38
N ASP A 183 -1.09 12.23 -15.56
CA ASP A 183 -1.83 13.33 -14.94
C ASP A 183 -0.96 14.08 -13.90
N GLU A 184 -0.15 13.34 -13.10
CA GLU A 184 0.80 13.95 -12.16
C GLU A 184 1.91 14.71 -12.89
N TRP A 185 2.36 14.19 -14.02
CA TRP A 185 3.35 14.88 -14.86
C TRP A 185 2.83 16.23 -15.38
N GLN A 186 1.58 16.29 -15.84
CA GLN A 186 0.95 17.55 -16.26
C GLN A 186 0.92 18.58 -15.12
N LEU A 187 0.58 18.12 -13.91
CA LEU A 187 0.60 18.98 -12.72
C LEU A 187 2.02 19.49 -12.42
N ILE A 188 3.04 18.62 -12.47
CA ILE A 188 4.44 18.99 -12.25
C ILE A 188 4.91 20.00 -13.29
N GLN A 189 4.55 19.80 -14.55
CA GLN A 189 4.86 20.78 -15.62
C GLN A 189 4.25 22.14 -15.31
N LEU A 190 3.00 22.17 -14.86
CA LEU A 190 2.32 23.41 -14.53
C LEU A 190 2.97 24.15 -13.35
N LEU A 191 3.36 23.43 -12.29
CA LEU A 191 4.06 23.99 -11.13
C LEU A 191 5.48 24.43 -11.48
N GLY A 192 6.20 23.64 -12.28
CA GLY A 192 7.56 23.92 -12.71
C GLY A 192 7.71 25.13 -13.63
N THR A 193 6.60 25.75 -14.09
CA THR A 193 6.64 27.03 -14.79
C THR A 193 7.09 28.19 -13.90
N GLN A 194 6.96 28.06 -12.57
CA GLN A 194 7.27 29.13 -11.61
C GLN A 194 8.09 28.64 -10.41
N SER A 195 8.09 27.35 -10.11
CA SER A 195 8.89 26.74 -9.04
C SER A 195 10.10 26.01 -9.61
N LYS A 196 11.24 26.04 -8.91
CA LYS A 196 12.41 25.22 -9.24
C LYS A 196 12.13 23.75 -8.85
N LEU A 197 12.50 22.82 -9.71
CA LEU A 197 12.27 21.39 -9.51
C LEU A 197 13.57 20.64 -9.27
N ILE A 198 13.61 19.82 -8.22
CA ILE A 198 14.70 18.89 -7.92
C ILE A 198 14.14 17.48 -8.01
N ALA A 199 14.35 16.78 -9.12
CA ALA A 199 13.86 15.44 -9.33
C ALA A 199 14.90 14.40 -8.87
N LEU A 200 14.46 13.45 -8.04
CA LEU A 200 15.24 12.29 -7.60
C LEU A 200 14.69 11.05 -8.31
N ALA A 201 15.53 10.38 -9.08
CA ALA A 201 15.08 9.26 -9.89
C ALA A 201 16.02 8.05 -9.82
N ASP A 202 15.42 6.85 -9.93
CA ASP A 202 16.13 5.61 -10.20
C ASP A 202 15.44 4.91 -11.37
N PRO A 203 16.00 5.03 -12.59
CA PRO A 203 15.41 4.43 -13.80
C PRO A 203 15.17 2.92 -13.68
N GLU A 204 16.01 2.25 -12.88
CA GLU A 204 15.99 0.80 -12.70
C GLU A 204 15.07 0.32 -11.56
N GLN A 205 14.43 1.24 -10.82
CA GLN A 205 13.41 0.92 -9.80
C GLN A 205 11.97 1.19 -10.26
N ARG A 206 11.72 1.30 -11.55
CA ARG A 206 10.39 1.48 -12.09
C ARG A 206 9.58 0.18 -12.00
N ILE A 207 8.63 0.11 -11.07
CA ILE A 207 7.78 -1.07 -10.87
C ILE A 207 6.27 -0.74 -10.90
N TYR A 208 5.91 0.52 -11.18
CA TYR A 208 4.52 1.00 -11.21
C TYR A 208 3.99 1.26 -12.63
N ASP A 209 4.51 0.53 -13.64
CA ASP A 209 4.03 0.62 -15.03
C ASP A 209 2.51 0.39 -15.12
N PHE A 210 1.95 -0.48 -14.27
CA PHE A 210 0.51 -0.73 -14.18
C PHE A 210 -0.32 0.45 -13.64
N ARG A 211 0.32 1.49 -13.06
CA ARG A 211 -0.30 2.75 -12.63
C ARG A 211 -0.11 3.88 -13.63
N GLY A 212 0.39 3.58 -14.84
CA GLY A 212 0.63 4.57 -15.88
C GLY A 212 1.95 5.33 -15.75
N ALA A 213 2.94 4.78 -15.03
CA ALA A 213 4.30 5.30 -15.07
C ALA A 213 4.87 5.18 -16.49
N ASP A 214 5.38 6.29 -17.03
CA ASP A 214 5.91 6.34 -18.40
C ASP A 214 7.42 6.11 -18.39
N PRO A 215 7.93 5.13 -19.17
CA PRO A 215 9.37 4.92 -19.35
C PRO A 215 10.15 6.16 -19.76
N LYS A 216 9.51 7.05 -20.49
CA LYS A 216 10.08 8.28 -21.02
C LYS A 216 10.04 9.46 -20.03
N ARG A 217 9.54 9.25 -18.80
CA ARG A 217 9.32 10.33 -17.83
C ARG A 217 10.58 11.17 -17.56
N ILE A 218 11.71 10.52 -17.38
CA ILE A 218 13.00 11.18 -17.14
C ILE A 218 13.41 12.01 -18.38
N THR A 219 13.26 11.45 -19.58
CA THR A 219 13.54 12.17 -20.85
C THR A 219 12.63 13.39 -20.99
N GLN A 220 11.33 13.24 -20.71
CA GLN A 220 10.37 14.35 -20.75
C GLN A 220 10.77 15.48 -19.78
N PHE A 221 11.27 15.12 -18.58
CA PHE A 221 11.75 16.11 -17.61
C PHE A 221 12.98 16.87 -18.13
N ILE A 222 13.93 16.15 -18.72
CA ILE A 222 15.15 16.74 -19.31
C ILE A 222 14.78 17.72 -20.43
N GLU A 223 13.89 17.32 -21.34
CA GLU A 223 13.45 18.15 -22.47
C GLU A 223 12.69 19.40 -22.01
N SER A 224 11.78 19.25 -21.02
CA SER A 224 10.91 20.33 -20.55
C SER A 224 11.63 21.36 -19.69
N PHE A 225 12.54 20.93 -18.82
CA PHE A 225 13.13 21.78 -17.78
C PHE A 225 14.63 22.00 -17.90
N LYS A 226 15.31 21.29 -18.80
CA LYS A 226 16.77 21.38 -19.04
C LYS A 226 17.57 21.39 -17.73
N PRO A 227 17.34 20.41 -16.84
CA PRO A 227 17.96 20.38 -15.53
C PRO A 227 19.47 20.14 -15.63
N LYS A 228 20.22 20.55 -14.61
CA LYS A 228 21.55 20.02 -14.39
C LYS A 228 21.44 18.58 -13.92
N ILE A 229 22.16 17.66 -14.56
CA ILE A 229 22.03 16.22 -14.34
C ILE A 229 23.21 15.74 -13.50
N PHE A 230 22.91 14.99 -12.44
CA PHE A 230 23.86 14.35 -11.56
C PHE A 230 23.55 12.86 -11.47
N ASP A 231 24.54 12.02 -11.62
CA ASP A 231 24.38 10.57 -11.55
C ASP A 231 25.34 9.98 -10.51
N PHE A 232 24.77 9.39 -9.47
CA PHE A 232 25.55 8.65 -8.47
C PHE A 232 25.98 7.26 -8.95
N GLY A 233 25.56 6.85 -10.16
CA GLY A 233 25.88 5.55 -10.72
C GLY A 233 25.46 4.41 -9.78
N GLN A 234 26.37 3.48 -9.52
CA GLN A 234 26.13 2.31 -8.69
C GLN A 234 26.51 2.49 -7.20
N GLN A 235 26.71 3.73 -6.73
CA GLN A 235 27.01 3.97 -5.31
C GLN A 235 25.86 3.45 -4.44
N ASN A 236 26.20 2.72 -3.38
CA ASN A 236 25.24 2.22 -2.40
C ASN A 236 25.79 2.37 -0.98
N ASN A 237 25.16 3.24 -0.20
CA ASN A 237 25.49 3.48 1.20
C ASN A 237 24.58 2.72 2.17
N ARG A 238 23.49 2.09 1.68
CA ARG A 238 22.51 1.37 2.51
C ARG A 238 23.06 0.06 3.05
N SER A 239 23.65 -0.72 2.18
CA SER A 239 24.28 -2.01 2.49
C SER A 239 25.79 -1.91 2.36
N ASN A 240 26.40 -0.94 3.05
CA ASN A 240 27.80 -0.59 2.95
C ASN A 240 28.71 -1.80 3.16
N GLY A 241 29.50 -2.16 2.14
CA GLY A 241 30.37 -3.35 2.16
C GLY A 241 29.65 -4.69 1.93
N LYS A 242 28.36 -4.69 1.56
CA LYS A 242 27.58 -5.90 1.27
C LYS A 242 27.38 -6.09 -0.23
N ASP A 243 27.34 -7.35 -0.67
CA ASP A 243 27.18 -7.74 -2.08
C ASP A 243 25.75 -7.59 -2.62
N ILE A 244 24.79 -7.13 -1.76
CA ILE A 244 23.36 -7.04 -2.11
C ILE A 244 23.12 -6.15 -3.32
N ALA A 245 23.78 -4.98 -3.35
CA ALA A 245 23.64 -4.03 -4.46
C ALA A 245 24.33 -4.57 -5.73
N GLU A 246 25.48 -5.18 -5.58
CA GLU A 246 26.21 -5.81 -6.68
C GLU A 246 25.37 -6.93 -7.32
N PHE A 247 24.78 -7.81 -6.51
CA PHE A 247 23.86 -8.82 -7.01
C PHE A 247 22.68 -8.21 -7.78
N GLY A 248 22.06 -7.14 -7.22
CA GLY A 248 20.95 -6.46 -7.87
C GLY A 248 21.32 -5.86 -9.23
N ASN A 249 22.53 -5.34 -9.38
CA ASN A 249 23.04 -4.79 -10.64
C ASN A 249 23.44 -5.89 -11.63
N ASP A 250 24.09 -6.94 -11.15
CA ASP A 250 24.44 -8.09 -11.98
C ASP A 250 23.19 -8.82 -12.50
N LEU A 251 22.11 -8.84 -11.70
CA LEU A 251 20.82 -9.40 -12.11
C LEU A 251 20.23 -8.66 -13.33
N LEU A 252 20.30 -7.32 -13.35
CA LEU A 252 19.87 -6.51 -14.50
C LEU A 252 20.69 -6.77 -15.78
N GLN A 253 21.99 -7.03 -15.60
CA GLN A 253 22.90 -7.26 -16.69
C GLN A 253 23.01 -8.74 -17.11
N GLY A 254 22.29 -9.65 -16.41
CA GLY A 254 22.38 -11.09 -16.62
C GLY A 254 23.72 -11.70 -16.21
N LYS A 255 24.53 -11.02 -15.40
CA LYS A 255 25.87 -11.43 -14.97
C LYS A 255 25.88 -12.22 -13.64
N ASN A 256 24.73 -12.41 -13.02
CA ASN A 256 24.60 -13.09 -11.73
C ASN A 256 24.78 -14.62 -11.84
N ALA A 257 24.66 -15.20 -13.02
CA ALA A 257 24.77 -16.64 -13.23
C ALA A 257 26.17 -17.16 -12.89
N GLY A 258 26.25 -18.15 -11.99
CA GLY A 258 27.52 -18.76 -11.57
C GLY A 258 28.36 -17.94 -10.59
N LYS A 259 28.00 -16.71 -10.28
CA LYS A 259 28.67 -15.85 -9.29
C LYS A 259 28.17 -16.15 -7.88
N ARG A 260 29.06 -16.11 -6.90
CA ARG A 260 28.71 -16.24 -5.47
C ARG A 260 28.77 -14.88 -4.80
N TYR A 261 27.76 -14.60 -4.00
CA TYR A 261 27.63 -13.37 -3.23
C TYR A 261 27.57 -13.74 -1.74
N LYS A 262 28.30 -12.98 -0.91
CA LYS A 262 28.39 -13.25 0.53
C LYS A 262 27.06 -12.98 1.25
N ASP A 263 26.38 -11.91 0.85
CA ASP A 263 25.19 -11.41 1.54
C ASP A 263 23.88 -11.72 0.79
N VAL A 264 23.94 -12.56 -0.26
CA VAL A 264 22.79 -13.07 -0.98
C VAL A 264 22.87 -14.58 -1.11
N SER A 265 21.88 -15.27 -0.57
CA SER A 265 21.82 -16.75 -0.59
C SER A 265 20.63 -17.21 -1.42
N VAL A 266 20.89 -17.99 -2.47
CA VAL A 266 19.83 -18.66 -3.24
C VAL A 266 19.63 -20.05 -2.66
N CYS A 267 18.46 -20.27 -2.04
CA CYS A 267 18.09 -21.53 -1.41
C CYS A 267 17.07 -22.24 -2.32
N ARG A 268 17.49 -23.30 -2.96
CA ARG A 268 16.61 -24.16 -3.75
C ARG A 268 15.88 -25.14 -2.84
N TYR A 269 14.60 -25.37 -3.11
CA TYR A 269 13.80 -26.33 -2.35
C TYR A 269 13.06 -27.29 -3.26
N PRO A 270 13.00 -28.61 -2.89
CA PRO A 270 12.23 -29.57 -3.65
C PRO A 270 10.73 -29.23 -3.53
N PHE A 271 10.07 -28.99 -4.67
CA PHE A 271 8.64 -28.73 -4.66
C PHE A 271 7.87 -30.00 -4.30
N ARG A 272 7.23 -29.97 -3.15
CA ARG A 272 6.33 -31.02 -2.68
C ARG A 272 4.92 -30.46 -2.53
N LYS A 273 3.93 -31.35 -2.36
CA LYS A 273 2.55 -30.90 -2.09
C LYS A 273 2.52 -30.00 -0.85
N LEU A 274 1.75 -28.90 -0.90
CA LEU A 274 1.38 -28.15 0.28
C LEU A 274 0.84 -29.12 1.35
N PRO A 275 1.22 -29.03 2.64
CA PRO A 275 1.84 -27.89 3.33
C PRO A 275 3.38 -27.95 3.46
N TYR A 276 4.07 -28.95 2.93
CA TYR A 276 5.51 -29.13 3.13
C TYR A 276 6.37 -27.97 2.63
N THR A 277 5.96 -27.35 1.54
CA THR A 277 6.71 -26.23 0.97
C THR A 277 6.75 -25.03 1.91
N HIS A 278 5.61 -24.70 2.53
CA HIS A 278 5.57 -23.61 3.52
C HIS A 278 6.30 -23.96 4.82
N LEU A 279 6.45 -25.23 5.14
CA LEU A 279 7.23 -25.68 6.28
C LEU A 279 8.71 -25.37 6.11
N LEU A 280 9.27 -25.54 4.90
CA LEU A 280 10.65 -25.17 4.60
C LEU A 280 10.87 -23.65 4.75
N LEU A 281 9.91 -22.85 4.31
CA LEU A 281 9.93 -21.41 4.56
C LEU A 281 9.91 -21.11 6.06
N LYS A 282 9.05 -21.78 6.85
CA LYS A 282 9.01 -21.62 8.32
C LYS A 282 10.37 -21.88 8.97
N TYR A 283 11.04 -22.94 8.57
CA TYR A 283 12.38 -23.24 9.09
C TYR A 283 13.37 -22.13 8.77
N LYS A 284 13.36 -21.66 7.53
CA LYS A 284 14.27 -20.58 7.13
C LYS A 284 13.97 -19.30 7.89
N VAL A 285 12.71 -19.00 8.13
CA VAL A 285 12.30 -17.83 8.94
C VAL A 285 12.82 -17.95 10.36
N LEU A 286 12.66 -19.11 11.02
CA LEU A 286 13.15 -19.32 12.39
C LEU A 286 14.69 -19.25 12.47
N GLU A 287 15.40 -19.78 11.47
CA GLU A 287 16.85 -19.68 11.36
C GLU A 287 17.31 -18.23 11.27
N VAL A 288 16.69 -17.45 10.35
CA VAL A 288 17.03 -16.03 10.14
C VAL A 288 16.64 -15.20 11.35
N GLN A 289 15.47 -15.46 11.96
CA GLN A 289 15.04 -14.81 13.20
C GLN A 289 16.06 -14.98 14.32
N LYS A 290 16.56 -16.21 14.50
CA LYS A 290 17.60 -16.50 15.50
C LYS A 290 18.87 -15.68 15.24
N SER A 291 19.34 -15.67 14.00
CA SER A 291 20.52 -14.89 13.60
C SER A 291 20.34 -13.38 13.84
N LEU A 292 19.18 -12.83 13.50
CA LEU A 292 18.87 -11.42 13.73
C LEU A 292 18.80 -11.07 15.21
N TYR A 293 18.22 -11.97 16.03
CA TYR A 293 18.15 -11.79 17.46
C TYR A 293 19.55 -11.80 18.12
N GLU A 294 20.44 -12.68 17.64
CA GLU A 294 21.84 -12.73 18.09
C GLU A 294 22.59 -11.44 17.73
N MET A 295 22.32 -10.86 16.55
CA MET A 295 22.97 -9.62 16.10
C MET A 295 22.45 -8.37 16.82
N LYS A 296 21.15 -8.22 16.99
CA LYS A 296 20.51 -6.98 17.42
C LYS A 296 19.78 -7.04 18.76
N LYS A 297 19.52 -8.23 19.32
CA LYS A 297 18.75 -8.51 20.54
C LYS A 297 17.31 -7.97 20.52
N THR A 298 17.11 -6.71 20.13
CA THR A 298 15.83 -6.01 20.04
C THR A 298 15.78 -5.20 18.75
N ASP A 299 14.60 -4.83 18.30
CA ASP A 299 14.38 -3.89 17.17
C ASP A 299 14.90 -4.38 15.81
N TRP A 300 14.91 -5.71 15.59
CA TRP A 300 15.21 -6.29 14.29
C TRP A 300 13.95 -6.39 13.41
N SER A 301 14.16 -6.44 12.10
CA SER A 301 13.11 -6.55 11.10
C SER A 301 13.44 -7.58 10.02
N LEU A 302 12.48 -8.47 9.75
CA LEU A 302 12.54 -9.48 8.70
C LEU A 302 11.34 -9.32 7.77
N ALA A 303 11.58 -9.14 6.47
CA ALA A 303 10.51 -9.16 5.48
C ALA A 303 10.48 -10.49 4.72
N ILE A 304 9.29 -11.06 4.56
CA ILE A 304 9.01 -12.15 3.65
C ILE A 304 8.28 -11.56 2.46
N LEU A 305 8.97 -11.52 1.32
CA LEU A 305 8.47 -10.90 0.09
C LEU A 305 7.99 -11.99 -0.86
N VAL A 306 6.76 -11.84 -1.32
CA VAL A 306 6.09 -12.78 -2.22
C VAL A 306 5.54 -12.08 -3.46
N PRO A 307 5.41 -12.77 -4.60
CA PRO A 307 4.92 -12.15 -5.84
C PRO A 307 3.42 -11.83 -5.86
N THR A 308 2.60 -12.56 -5.09
CA THR A 308 1.13 -12.43 -5.15
C THR A 308 0.48 -12.31 -3.78
N ASN A 309 -0.66 -11.62 -3.71
CA ASN A 309 -1.47 -11.55 -2.49
C ASN A 309 -1.99 -12.94 -2.06
N ALA A 310 -2.30 -13.83 -3.02
CA ALA A 310 -2.75 -15.19 -2.71
C ALA A 310 -1.67 -15.96 -1.94
N LEU A 311 -0.42 -15.96 -2.45
CA LEU A 311 0.70 -16.63 -1.76
C LEU A 311 0.99 -15.99 -0.41
N MET A 312 0.85 -14.66 -0.28
CA MET A 312 1.02 -13.95 0.98
C MET A 312 0.05 -14.47 2.05
N LEU A 313 -1.21 -14.66 1.70
CA LEU A 313 -2.24 -15.17 2.60
C LEU A 313 -2.01 -16.66 2.94
N GLU A 314 -1.64 -17.49 1.96
CA GLU A 314 -1.30 -18.91 2.17
C GLU A 314 -0.11 -19.06 3.15
N VAL A 315 0.92 -18.24 3.01
CA VAL A 315 2.06 -18.20 3.93
C VAL A 315 1.62 -17.77 5.32
N SER A 316 0.80 -16.72 5.43
CA SER A 316 0.27 -16.26 6.71
C SER A 316 -0.56 -17.35 7.41
N ASP A 317 -1.47 -18.01 6.69
CA ASP A 317 -2.28 -19.12 7.23
C ASP A 317 -1.39 -20.27 7.71
N SER A 318 -0.33 -20.60 6.98
CA SER A 318 0.63 -21.61 7.38
C SER A 318 1.36 -21.24 8.67
N PHE A 319 1.72 -19.96 8.85
CA PHE A 319 2.46 -19.48 10.03
C PHE A 319 1.60 -19.45 11.30
N GLN A 320 0.29 -19.28 11.16
CA GLN A 320 -0.66 -19.29 12.27
C GLN A 320 -0.98 -20.71 12.81
N ARG A 321 -0.54 -21.76 12.13
CA ARG A 321 -0.80 -23.14 12.52
C ARG A 321 0.46 -23.79 13.08
N GLU A 322 0.32 -24.49 14.22
CA GLU A 322 1.35 -25.44 14.65
C GLU A 322 1.40 -26.60 13.65
N GLN A 323 2.59 -26.99 13.20
CA GLN A 323 2.75 -28.09 12.26
C GLN A 323 3.65 -29.17 12.87
N GLN A 324 3.20 -30.42 12.82
CA GLN A 324 3.99 -31.55 13.29
C GLN A 324 4.81 -32.13 12.13
N LEU A 325 6.07 -32.33 12.37
CA LEU A 325 7.01 -32.93 11.44
C LEU A 325 6.93 -34.45 11.43
N GLN A 326 7.41 -35.07 10.35
CA GLN A 326 7.50 -36.54 10.26
C GLN A 326 8.38 -37.18 11.36
N ASN A 327 9.32 -36.42 11.91
CA ASN A 327 10.17 -36.84 13.03
C ASN A 327 9.59 -36.52 14.41
N GLY A 328 8.33 -36.18 14.51
CA GLY A 328 7.63 -35.85 15.75
C GLY A 328 7.93 -34.45 16.31
N LYS A 329 8.87 -33.70 15.76
CA LYS A 329 9.12 -32.30 16.18
C LYS A 329 7.99 -31.40 15.74
N LYS A 330 7.63 -30.45 16.59
CA LYS A 330 6.61 -29.43 16.30
C LYS A 330 7.27 -28.16 15.79
N CYS A 331 6.74 -27.62 14.69
CA CYS A 331 7.10 -26.30 14.20
C CYS A 331 6.11 -25.28 14.80
N PRO A 332 6.58 -24.30 15.59
CA PRO A 332 5.69 -23.41 16.33
C PRO A 332 4.91 -22.47 15.42
N VAL A 333 3.88 -21.84 15.97
CA VAL A 333 3.25 -20.65 15.39
C VAL A 333 4.30 -19.54 15.28
N ILE A 334 4.33 -18.84 14.16
CA ILE A 334 5.21 -17.68 13.95
C ILE A 334 4.36 -16.42 14.06
N GLU A 335 4.65 -15.60 15.05
CA GLU A 335 4.07 -14.26 15.14
C GLU A 335 4.60 -13.39 14.00
N HIS A 336 3.71 -12.81 13.24
CA HIS A 336 4.06 -12.03 12.08
C HIS A 336 2.98 -11.01 11.75
N GLU A 337 3.35 -10.00 10.98
CA GLU A 337 2.44 -9.03 10.42
C GLU A 337 2.27 -9.25 8.91
N VAL A 338 1.08 -8.96 8.40
CA VAL A 338 0.76 -9.10 6.98
C VAL A 338 0.34 -7.74 6.44
N ALA A 339 1.02 -7.27 5.41
CA ALA A 339 0.60 -6.08 4.67
C ALA A 339 -0.49 -6.46 3.66
N VAL A 340 -1.72 -6.68 4.11
CA VAL A 340 -2.84 -7.06 3.25
C VAL A 340 -3.31 -5.86 2.43
N ASP A 341 -3.90 -6.14 1.26
CA ASP A 341 -4.72 -5.15 0.56
C ASP A 341 -6.04 -5.02 1.33
N THR A 342 -6.37 -3.82 1.75
CA THR A 342 -7.38 -3.61 2.79
C THR A 342 -8.82 -3.71 2.30
N ALA A 343 -9.09 -3.75 0.99
CA ALA A 343 -10.45 -3.66 0.46
C ALA A 343 -11.35 -4.83 0.87
N GLY A 344 -10.93 -6.08 0.62
CA GLY A 344 -11.72 -7.26 0.98
C GLY A 344 -11.96 -7.37 2.49
N PRO A 345 -10.92 -7.37 3.33
CA PRO A 345 -11.06 -7.35 4.79
C PRO A 345 -11.90 -6.19 5.32
N TYR A 346 -11.75 -4.99 4.75
CA TYR A 346 -12.52 -3.82 5.14
C TYR A 346 -14.03 -4.03 4.91
N LEU A 347 -14.40 -4.44 3.68
CA LEU A 347 -15.80 -4.68 3.33
C LEU A 347 -16.41 -5.86 4.09
N ALA A 348 -15.61 -6.89 4.38
CA ALA A 348 -16.03 -7.98 5.25
C ALA A 348 -16.30 -7.49 6.67
N ALA A 349 -15.47 -6.61 7.23
CA ALA A 349 -15.70 -6.02 8.54
C ALA A 349 -16.99 -5.19 8.60
N LEU A 350 -17.27 -4.41 7.56
CA LEU A 350 -18.52 -3.64 7.48
C LEU A 350 -19.75 -4.57 7.44
N THR A 351 -19.67 -5.68 6.69
CA THR A 351 -20.76 -6.65 6.64
C THR A 351 -21.00 -7.28 8.03
N ILE A 352 -19.93 -7.68 8.74
CA ILE A 352 -20.04 -8.23 10.08
C ILE A 352 -20.55 -7.17 11.07
N ALA A 353 -20.10 -5.92 10.95
CA ALA A 353 -20.56 -4.82 11.80
C ALA A 353 -22.04 -4.53 11.62
N SER A 354 -22.55 -4.54 10.38
CA SER A 354 -23.98 -4.36 10.10
C SER A 354 -24.84 -5.46 10.70
N ILE A 355 -24.38 -6.71 10.62
CA ILE A 355 -25.06 -7.87 11.25
C ILE A 355 -25.01 -7.76 12.78
N LEU A 356 -23.86 -7.38 13.35
CA LEU A 356 -23.69 -7.19 14.79
C LEU A 356 -24.59 -6.06 15.31
N GLU A 357 -24.60 -4.94 14.62
CA GLU A 357 -25.41 -3.76 14.94
C GLU A 357 -26.90 -4.11 15.00
N THR A 358 -27.43 -4.62 13.90
CA THR A 358 -28.85 -4.94 13.77
C THR A 358 -29.27 -6.16 14.62
N GLY A 359 -28.38 -7.13 14.78
CA GLY A 359 -28.60 -8.31 15.62
C GLY A 359 -28.66 -7.98 17.11
N SER A 360 -27.80 -7.06 17.59
CA SER A 360 -27.83 -6.62 18.99
C SER A 360 -29.15 -5.92 19.38
N GLN A 361 -29.83 -5.35 18.39
CA GLN A 361 -31.14 -4.72 18.52
C GLN A 361 -32.31 -5.67 18.20
N LYS A 362 -32.05 -6.92 17.82
CA LYS A 362 -33.05 -7.89 17.37
C LYS A 362 -33.87 -7.44 16.15
N CYS A 363 -33.28 -6.61 15.30
CA CYS A 363 -33.93 -6.03 14.11
C CYS A 363 -33.16 -6.33 12.81
N CYS A 364 -32.33 -7.39 12.80
CA CYS A 364 -31.61 -7.79 11.61
C CYS A 364 -32.58 -8.15 10.48
N THR A 365 -32.32 -7.64 9.29
CA THR A 365 -33.12 -7.83 8.08
C THR A 365 -32.27 -8.36 6.95
N GLU A 366 -32.91 -8.94 5.92
CA GLU A 366 -32.20 -9.34 4.69
C GLU A 366 -31.39 -8.18 4.09
N SER A 367 -31.93 -6.97 4.13
CA SER A 367 -31.24 -5.79 3.60
C SER A 367 -29.98 -5.44 4.38
N ALA A 368 -29.99 -5.58 5.71
CA ALA A 368 -28.84 -5.33 6.56
C ALA A 368 -27.68 -6.30 6.26
N VAL A 369 -27.99 -7.49 5.76
CA VAL A 369 -26.99 -8.49 5.36
C VAL A 369 -26.59 -8.33 3.89
N LEU A 370 -27.58 -8.20 2.98
CA LEU A 370 -27.34 -8.21 1.54
C LEU A 370 -26.66 -6.94 1.04
N THR A 371 -27.00 -5.76 1.57
CA THR A 371 -26.43 -4.50 1.09
C THR A 371 -24.89 -4.48 1.24
N PRO A 372 -24.31 -4.70 2.42
CA PRO A 372 -22.86 -4.73 2.56
C PRO A 372 -22.22 -5.98 1.91
N LEU A 373 -22.94 -7.10 1.78
CA LEU A 373 -22.46 -8.27 1.05
C LEU A 373 -22.31 -7.97 -0.45
N ILE A 374 -23.24 -7.24 -1.05
CA ILE A 374 -23.15 -6.79 -2.45
C ILE A 374 -21.91 -5.91 -2.64
N GLU A 375 -21.67 -4.99 -1.73
CA GLU A 375 -20.47 -4.14 -1.72
C GLU A 375 -19.19 -4.98 -1.60
N HIS A 376 -19.19 -5.99 -0.73
CA HIS A 376 -18.08 -6.91 -0.60
C HIS A 376 -17.83 -7.71 -1.89
N ILE A 377 -18.86 -8.27 -2.53
CA ILE A 377 -18.76 -9.01 -3.80
C ILE A 377 -18.11 -8.14 -4.88
N LEU A 378 -18.53 -6.89 -5.00
CA LEU A 378 -18.06 -5.97 -6.03
C LEU A 378 -16.68 -5.39 -5.73
N GLY A 379 -16.39 -5.08 -4.46
CA GLY A 379 -15.20 -4.31 -4.05
C GLY A 379 -14.04 -5.14 -3.50
N ARG A 380 -14.22 -6.43 -3.16
CA ARG A 380 -13.21 -7.24 -2.44
C ARG A 380 -11.84 -7.35 -3.12
N LYS A 381 -11.78 -7.21 -4.45
CA LYS A 381 -10.53 -7.29 -5.22
C LYS A 381 -9.74 -5.98 -5.23
N GLY A 382 -10.28 -4.94 -4.61
CA GLY A 382 -9.68 -3.60 -4.57
C GLY A 382 -9.90 -2.80 -5.85
N ALA A 383 -9.46 -1.55 -5.82
CA ALA A 383 -9.65 -0.62 -6.95
C ALA A 383 -8.87 -1.03 -8.21
N ASP A 384 -7.74 -1.72 -8.04
CA ASP A 384 -6.85 -2.09 -9.15
C ASP A 384 -7.36 -3.29 -9.99
N LYS A 385 -8.36 -4.03 -9.50
CA LYS A 385 -8.92 -5.20 -10.18
C LYS A 385 -10.44 -5.12 -10.24
N PRO A 386 -11.02 -4.92 -11.43
CA PRO A 386 -12.47 -4.89 -11.58
C PRO A 386 -13.08 -6.23 -11.14
N PRO A 387 -14.32 -6.22 -10.62
CA PRO A 387 -15.05 -7.45 -10.33
C PRO A 387 -15.22 -8.30 -11.59
N SER A 388 -15.28 -9.61 -11.44
CA SER A 388 -15.54 -10.50 -12.58
C SER A 388 -16.95 -10.30 -13.11
N LYS A 389 -17.19 -10.69 -14.37
CA LYS A 389 -18.56 -10.67 -14.94
C LYS A 389 -19.56 -11.47 -14.09
N ALA A 390 -19.09 -12.55 -13.44
CA ALA A 390 -19.91 -13.35 -12.53
C ALA A 390 -20.25 -12.57 -11.25
N ASP A 391 -19.27 -11.86 -10.66
CA ASP A 391 -19.48 -11.01 -9.47
C ASP A 391 -20.50 -9.90 -9.76
N VAL A 392 -20.37 -9.21 -10.91
CA VAL A 392 -21.30 -8.15 -11.35
C VAL A 392 -22.71 -8.72 -11.58
N SER A 393 -22.83 -9.87 -12.24
CA SER A 393 -24.13 -10.52 -12.49
C SER A 393 -24.80 -10.98 -11.20
N LEU A 394 -24.01 -11.47 -10.22
CA LEU A 394 -24.53 -11.85 -8.91
C LEU A 394 -25.02 -10.62 -8.14
N ALA A 395 -24.21 -9.59 -8.03
CA ALA A 395 -24.53 -8.34 -7.34
C ALA A 395 -25.80 -7.69 -7.91
N SER A 396 -25.92 -7.61 -9.24
CA SER A 396 -27.11 -7.08 -9.92
C SER A 396 -28.37 -7.90 -9.59
N ALA A 397 -28.26 -9.25 -9.58
CA ALA A 397 -29.38 -10.12 -9.24
C ALA A 397 -29.82 -9.96 -7.77
N LEU A 398 -28.87 -9.79 -6.84
CA LEU A 398 -29.17 -9.53 -5.42
C LEU A 398 -29.80 -8.15 -5.21
N SER A 399 -29.32 -7.12 -5.90
CA SER A 399 -29.92 -5.78 -5.86
C SER A 399 -31.36 -5.80 -6.39
N GLN A 400 -31.60 -6.53 -7.49
CA GLN A 400 -32.96 -6.71 -8.01
C GLN A 400 -33.85 -7.51 -7.05
N TYR A 401 -33.32 -8.54 -6.40
CA TYR A 401 -34.04 -9.29 -5.36
C TYR A 401 -34.46 -8.39 -4.18
N SER A 402 -33.61 -7.47 -3.75
CA SER A 402 -33.94 -6.56 -2.65
C SER A 402 -35.22 -5.77 -2.91
N SER A 403 -35.49 -5.40 -4.17
CA SER A 403 -36.68 -4.66 -4.56
C SER A 403 -37.86 -5.54 -4.99
N THR A 404 -37.61 -6.65 -5.70
CA THR A 404 -38.66 -7.48 -6.33
C THR A 404 -39.01 -8.75 -5.57
N LYS A 405 -38.16 -9.16 -4.64
CA LYS A 405 -38.21 -10.45 -3.94
C LYS A 405 -38.24 -11.68 -4.88
N LYS A 406 -37.77 -11.48 -6.13
CA LYS A 406 -37.69 -12.56 -7.12
C LYS A 406 -36.23 -12.78 -7.51
N ILE A 407 -35.77 -14.01 -7.49
CA ILE A 407 -34.45 -14.42 -7.93
C ILE A 407 -34.54 -15.74 -8.68
N GLN A 408 -33.60 -15.98 -9.63
CA GLN A 408 -33.55 -17.23 -10.40
C GLN A 408 -32.13 -17.80 -10.37
N GLY A 409 -32.05 -19.12 -10.32
CA GLY A 409 -30.82 -19.89 -10.35
C GLY A 409 -30.42 -20.48 -9.01
N LYS A 410 -30.18 -21.79 -8.97
CA LYS A 410 -29.96 -22.60 -7.76
C LYS A 410 -28.94 -21.98 -6.78
N ASN A 411 -27.80 -21.48 -7.28
CA ASN A 411 -26.77 -20.89 -6.42
C ASN A 411 -27.21 -19.54 -5.82
N ARG A 412 -28.00 -18.76 -6.53
CA ARG A 412 -28.55 -17.48 -6.05
C ARG A 412 -29.68 -17.70 -5.07
N GLU A 413 -30.57 -18.66 -5.33
CA GLU A 413 -31.64 -19.08 -4.43
C GLU A 413 -31.07 -19.60 -3.12
N LYS A 414 -30.01 -20.44 -3.20
CA LYS A 414 -29.28 -20.90 -2.02
C LYS A 414 -28.68 -19.74 -1.23
N LEU A 415 -28.08 -18.76 -1.87
CA LEU A 415 -27.51 -17.59 -1.19
C LEU A 415 -28.59 -16.79 -0.45
N ILE A 416 -29.79 -16.66 -1.00
CA ILE A 416 -30.91 -16.02 -0.31
C ILE A 416 -31.38 -16.85 0.89
N ALA A 417 -31.47 -18.17 0.74
CA ALA A 417 -31.79 -19.05 1.88
C ALA A 417 -30.74 -18.91 2.99
N ASP A 418 -29.46 -18.99 2.65
CA ASP A 418 -28.36 -18.76 3.61
C ASP A 418 -28.49 -17.37 4.27
N THR A 419 -28.90 -16.34 3.52
CA THR A 419 -29.15 -14.99 4.10
C THR A 419 -30.30 -14.99 5.11
N GLN A 420 -31.39 -15.68 4.80
CA GLN A 420 -32.56 -15.80 5.71
C GLN A 420 -32.19 -16.55 6.98
N ASP A 421 -31.37 -17.59 6.89
CA ASP A 421 -30.86 -18.33 8.03
C ASP A 421 -29.95 -17.44 8.90
N ILE A 422 -29.05 -16.64 8.29
CA ILE A 422 -28.23 -15.65 9.00
C ILE A 422 -29.12 -14.65 9.77
N VAL A 423 -30.15 -14.10 9.12
CA VAL A 423 -31.08 -13.16 9.75
C VAL A 423 -31.78 -13.78 10.95
N SER A 424 -32.31 -15.00 10.79
CA SER A 424 -32.99 -15.74 11.84
C SER A 424 -32.09 -16.04 13.04
N LEU A 425 -30.91 -16.60 12.77
CA LEU A 425 -29.92 -16.93 13.80
C LEU A 425 -29.40 -15.68 14.51
N THR A 426 -29.17 -14.60 13.79
CA THR A 426 -28.70 -13.33 14.35
C THR A 426 -29.72 -12.71 15.29
N ASN A 427 -31.02 -12.69 14.92
CA ASN A 427 -32.10 -12.18 15.78
C ASN A 427 -32.32 -13.04 17.01
N SER A 428 -31.99 -14.34 16.96
CA SER A 428 -32.07 -15.27 18.08
C SER A 428 -30.84 -15.25 18.99
N ALA A 429 -29.70 -14.78 18.47
CA ALA A 429 -28.43 -14.76 19.20
C ALA A 429 -28.50 -13.81 20.42
N GLN A 430 -27.77 -14.14 21.47
CA GLN A 430 -27.58 -13.26 22.62
C GLN A 430 -26.19 -12.65 22.59
N PHE A 431 -26.14 -11.33 22.54
CA PHE A 431 -24.92 -10.56 22.63
C PHE A 431 -24.70 -10.11 24.06
N SER A 432 -23.44 -10.09 24.49
CA SER A 432 -23.06 -9.92 25.90
C SER A 432 -22.30 -8.62 26.18
N GLY A 433 -21.90 -7.87 25.14
CA GLY A 433 -21.01 -6.72 25.24
C GLY A 433 -19.52 -7.12 25.29
N ASN A 434 -19.22 -8.40 25.30
CA ASN A 434 -17.85 -8.84 25.05
C ASN A 434 -17.58 -8.81 23.55
N VAL A 435 -16.98 -7.73 23.08
CA VAL A 435 -16.76 -7.44 21.66
C VAL A 435 -16.16 -8.63 20.89
N ILE A 436 -15.16 -9.31 21.50
CA ILE A 436 -14.49 -10.46 20.86
C ILE A 436 -15.44 -11.65 20.71
N ASN A 437 -16.21 -11.94 21.74
CA ASN A 437 -17.14 -13.07 21.73
C ASN A 437 -18.33 -12.79 20.81
N ASP A 438 -18.86 -11.58 20.87
CA ASP A 438 -20.02 -11.17 20.09
C ASP A 438 -19.68 -11.12 18.58
N TRP A 439 -18.47 -10.65 18.23
CA TRP A 439 -17.95 -10.74 16.86
C TRP A 439 -17.79 -12.19 16.39
N LYS A 440 -17.28 -13.07 17.26
CA LYS A 440 -17.18 -14.51 16.96
C LYS A 440 -18.52 -15.18 16.76
N ILE A 441 -19.56 -14.76 17.49
CA ILE A 441 -20.93 -15.25 17.28
C ILE A 441 -21.35 -14.97 15.83
N VAL A 442 -21.19 -13.73 15.35
CA VAL A 442 -21.52 -13.36 13.97
C VAL A 442 -20.70 -14.17 12.96
N LEU A 443 -19.38 -14.31 13.17
CA LEU A 443 -18.54 -15.14 12.32
C LEU A 443 -18.98 -16.60 12.29
N THR A 444 -19.44 -17.14 13.41
CA THR A 444 -19.92 -18.53 13.50
C THR A 444 -21.25 -18.70 12.74
N ILE A 445 -22.17 -17.76 12.88
CA ILE A 445 -23.43 -17.74 12.14
C ILE A 445 -23.15 -17.74 10.63
N ILE A 446 -22.31 -16.82 10.13
CA ILE A 446 -21.92 -16.77 8.72
C ILE A 446 -21.18 -18.05 8.31
N GLY A 447 -20.39 -18.65 9.22
CA GLY A 447 -19.58 -19.84 8.97
C GLY A 447 -20.35 -21.12 8.73
N ASN A 448 -21.62 -21.17 9.15
CA ASN A 448 -22.50 -22.30 8.90
C ASN A 448 -22.96 -22.35 7.44
N GLU A 449 -22.86 -21.23 6.72
CA GLU A 449 -23.37 -21.09 5.37
C GLU A 449 -22.39 -21.58 4.31
N GLN A 450 -22.92 -22.19 3.26
CA GLN A 450 -22.11 -22.86 2.23
C GLN A 450 -21.96 -22.06 0.92
N SER A 451 -22.69 -20.96 0.78
CA SER A 451 -22.60 -20.11 -0.42
C SER A 451 -21.21 -19.48 -0.58
N GLU A 452 -20.69 -19.51 -1.78
CA GLU A 452 -19.33 -19.02 -2.10
C GLU A 452 -19.11 -17.56 -1.65
N ALA A 453 -20.15 -16.73 -1.72
CA ALA A 453 -20.05 -15.33 -1.30
C ALA A 453 -19.75 -15.22 0.21
N TYR A 454 -20.44 -15.98 1.05
CA TYR A 454 -20.19 -16.01 2.50
C TYR A 454 -18.86 -16.66 2.85
N GLN A 455 -18.45 -17.72 2.14
CA GLN A 455 -17.13 -18.32 2.33
C GLN A 455 -16.00 -17.36 1.95
N ASN A 456 -16.17 -16.55 0.91
CA ASN A 456 -15.24 -15.50 0.53
C ASN A 456 -15.18 -14.37 1.56
N LEU A 457 -16.34 -13.96 2.10
CA LEU A 457 -16.42 -12.97 3.17
C LEU A 457 -15.67 -13.44 4.42
N LEU A 458 -15.83 -14.68 4.83
CA LEU A 458 -15.10 -15.28 5.95
C LEU A 458 -13.59 -15.35 5.71
N LYS A 459 -13.16 -15.68 4.50
CA LYS A 459 -11.76 -15.65 4.12
C LYS A 459 -11.16 -14.27 4.36
N ASP A 460 -11.84 -13.24 3.87
CA ASP A 460 -11.38 -11.86 3.99
C ASP A 460 -11.44 -11.39 5.46
N ALA A 461 -12.46 -11.79 6.21
CA ALA A 461 -12.61 -11.49 7.64
C ALA A 461 -11.52 -12.11 8.54
N LYS A 462 -10.95 -13.27 8.18
CA LYS A 462 -9.85 -13.90 8.94
C LYS A 462 -8.60 -13.02 9.03
N HIS A 463 -8.42 -12.12 8.11
CA HIS A 463 -7.26 -11.22 8.06
C HIS A 463 -7.47 -9.91 8.85
N LEU A 464 -8.64 -9.76 9.50
CA LEU A 464 -8.95 -8.63 10.37
C LEU A 464 -8.27 -8.81 11.74
N ARG A 465 -7.12 -8.21 11.94
CA ARG A 465 -6.42 -8.13 13.24
C ARG A 465 -7.07 -7.14 14.22
N LEU A 466 -8.17 -6.56 13.84
CA LEU A 466 -8.80 -5.40 14.45
C LEU A 466 -9.35 -5.62 15.86
N LEU A 467 -9.47 -6.87 16.29
CA LEU A 467 -10.06 -7.22 17.59
C LEU A 467 -9.03 -7.58 18.67
N GLN A 468 -7.76 -7.23 18.47
CA GLN A 468 -6.81 -7.32 19.58
C GLN A 468 -7.17 -6.28 20.65
N ARG A 469 -7.13 -6.67 21.94
CA ARG A 469 -7.32 -5.74 23.05
C ARG A 469 -6.37 -4.56 22.90
N GLY A 470 -6.92 -3.33 22.89
CA GLY A 470 -6.16 -2.11 22.66
C GLY A 470 -6.19 -1.58 21.21
N SER A 471 -6.85 -2.28 20.27
CA SER A 471 -7.12 -1.69 18.96
C SER A 471 -8.21 -0.62 19.04
N GLN A 472 -8.16 0.36 18.13
CA GLN A 472 -9.19 1.41 18.03
C GLN A 472 -10.59 0.81 17.81
N LEU A 473 -10.67 -0.22 16.97
CA LEU A 473 -11.93 -0.90 16.70
C LEU A 473 -12.54 -1.53 17.96
N TYR A 474 -11.70 -2.24 18.76
CA TYR A 474 -12.17 -2.83 20.00
C TYR A 474 -12.71 -1.75 20.95
N ALA A 475 -11.95 -0.66 21.10
CA ALA A 475 -12.34 0.43 21.99
C ALA A 475 -13.66 1.09 21.55
N SER A 476 -13.82 1.36 20.26
CA SER A 476 -15.05 1.97 19.72
C SER A 476 -16.28 1.06 19.90
N LEU A 477 -16.16 -0.25 19.65
CA LEU A 477 -17.27 -1.17 19.82
C LEU A 477 -17.61 -1.39 21.31
N ASP A 478 -16.62 -1.44 22.20
CA ASP A 478 -16.81 -1.55 23.65
C ASP A 478 -17.51 -0.30 24.21
N GLU A 479 -17.17 0.87 23.72
CA GLU A 479 -17.80 2.16 24.08
C GLU A 479 -19.27 2.19 23.66
N LEU A 480 -19.60 1.80 22.42
CA LEU A 480 -20.99 1.72 21.94
C LEU A 480 -21.85 0.82 22.83
N TRP A 481 -21.33 -0.34 23.23
CA TRP A 481 -22.08 -1.23 24.12
C TRP A 481 -22.27 -0.65 25.51
N ARG A 482 -21.23 -0.03 26.07
CA ARG A 482 -21.33 0.60 27.41
C ARG A 482 -22.34 1.75 27.44
N GLU A 483 -22.44 2.51 26.35
CA GLU A 483 -23.36 3.65 26.27
C GLU A 483 -24.80 3.23 25.95
N ASN A 484 -25.00 2.26 25.05
CA ASN A 484 -26.30 1.95 24.48
C ASN A 484 -26.87 0.59 24.91
N GLY A 485 -26.09 -0.27 25.56
CA GLY A 485 -26.48 -1.67 25.82
C GLY A 485 -26.67 -2.50 24.54
N SER A 486 -26.17 -1.98 23.40
CA SER A 486 -26.24 -2.58 22.07
C SER A 486 -25.13 -1.99 21.19
N TYR A 487 -24.95 -2.57 19.99
CA TYR A 487 -23.95 -2.09 19.02
C TYR A 487 -24.52 -1.08 18.02
N VAL A 488 -25.46 -0.23 18.42
CA VAL A 488 -25.96 0.87 17.56
C VAL A 488 -24.82 1.76 17.09
N GLY A 489 -24.69 1.97 15.79
CA GLY A 489 -23.60 2.75 15.19
C GLY A 489 -22.31 1.95 14.94
N ALA A 490 -22.33 0.62 15.10
CA ALA A 490 -21.14 -0.22 14.89
C ALA A 490 -20.59 -0.14 13.47
N THR A 491 -21.46 -0.05 12.46
CA THR A 491 -21.04 0.07 11.05
C THR A 491 -20.20 1.33 10.83
N GLU A 492 -20.64 2.46 11.36
CA GLU A 492 -19.90 3.73 11.25
C GLU A 492 -18.61 3.71 12.08
N ALA A 493 -18.66 3.20 13.30
CA ALA A 493 -17.50 3.08 14.17
C ALA A 493 -16.41 2.19 13.56
N VAL A 494 -16.79 1.07 12.93
CA VAL A 494 -15.90 0.18 12.21
C VAL A 494 -15.31 0.88 10.99
N ALA A 495 -16.12 1.59 10.19
CA ALA A 495 -15.63 2.35 9.04
C ALA A 495 -14.59 3.40 9.45
N ASN A 496 -14.85 4.15 10.52
CA ASN A 496 -13.95 5.17 11.04
C ASN A 496 -12.64 4.57 11.59
N ALA A 497 -12.73 3.49 12.38
CA ALA A 497 -11.56 2.80 12.94
C ALA A 497 -10.66 2.22 11.84
N LEU A 498 -11.25 1.58 10.82
CA LEU A 498 -10.51 1.03 9.68
C LEU A 498 -9.85 2.10 8.82
N THR A 499 -10.54 3.22 8.62
CA THR A 499 -9.99 4.38 7.91
C THR A 499 -8.80 4.95 8.69
N GLN A 500 -8.93 5.10 10.00
CA GLN A 500 -7.87 5.61 10.86
C GLN A 500 -6.67 4.65 10.91
N GLU A 501 -6.91 3.32 10.94
CA GLU A 501 -5.85 2.31 10.89
C GLU A 501 -5.14 2.31 9.53
N HIS A 502 -5.87 2.47 8.42
CA HIS A 502 -5.27 2.62 7.10
C HIS A 502 -4.31 3.83 7.07
N PHE A 503 -4.66 4.94 7.72
CA PHE A 503 -3.79 6.10 7.84
C PHE A 503 -2.63 5.87 8.82
N SER A 504 -2.81 5.15 9.92
CA SER A 504 -1.75 4.89 10.92
C SER A 504 -0.74 3.83 10.51
N MET A 505 -1.13 2.83 9.71
CA MET A 505 -0.20 1.82 9.16
C MET A 505 0.92 2.45 8.31
N SER A 506 0.75 3.66 7.84
CA SER A 506 1.75 4.36 7.03
C SER A 506 2.90 4.96 7.84
N THR A 507 2.73 5.18 9.14
CA THR A 507 3.75 5.77 10.03
C THR A 507 4.50 4.73 10.87
N ARG A 508 4.20 3.45 10.69
CA ARG A 508 4.67 2.36 11.54
C ARG A 508 6.13 1.97 11.25
N LYS A 509 6.96 1.87 12.28
CA LYS A 509 8.25 1.16 12.21
C LYS A 509 7.98 -0.33 12.00
N TRP A 510 8.60 -0.89 10.97
CA TRP A 510 8.50 -2.32 10.65
C TRP A 510 9.47 -3.11 11.53
N SER A 511 9.00 -3.66 12.65
CA SER A 511 9.78 -4.54 13.53
C SER A 511 9.26 -5.98 13.44
N GLY A 512 10.07 -6.95 13.84
CA GLY A 512 9.72 -8.37 13.81
C GLY A 512 9.56 -8.93 12.40
N ILE A 513 8.69 -9.93 12.23
CA ILE A 513 8.46 -10.63 10.96
C ILE A 513 7.28 -10.01 10.23
N ASN A 514 7.50 -9.64 8.97
CA ASN A 514 6.51 -8.98 8.12
C ASN A 514 6.35 -9.72 6.80
N ILE A 515 5.12 -10.06 6.41
CA ILE A 515 4.82 -10.70 5.13
C ILE A 515 4.15 -9.68 4.22
N MET A 516 4.68 -9.49 3.01
CA MET A 516 4.12 -8.55 2.05
C MET A 516 4.45 -8.92 0.60
N THR A 517 3.75 -8.32 -0.34
CA THR A 517 4.13 -8.44 -1.74
C THR A 517 5.35 -7.58 -2.06
N ILE A 518 6.10 -7.95 -3.10
CA ILE A 518 7.28 -7.19 -3.57
C ILE A 518 6.94 -5.72 -3.80
N HIS A 519 5.80 -5.42 -4.43
CA HIS A 519 5.36 -4.05 -4.68
C HIS A 519 5.18 -3.23 -3.39
N LYS A 520 4.62 -3.85 -2.34
CA LYS A 520 4.42 -3.20 -1.03
C LYS A 520 5.71 -2.98 -0.25
N SER A 521 6.80 -3.64 -0.63
CA SER A 521 8.12 -3.44 0.00
C SER A 521 8.86 -2.20 -0.50
N LYS A 522 8.44 -1.61 -1.62
CA LYS A 522 9.07 -0.40 -2.15
C LYS A 522 9.04 0.74 -1.14
N GLY A 523 10.14 1.45 -1.00
CA GLY A 523 10.31 2.51 0.00
C GLY A 523 10.57 2.03 1.44
N LYS A 524 10.50 0.69 1.70
CA LYS A 524 10.78 0.11 3.01
C LYS A 524 12.16 -0.53 3.05
N GLU A 525 12.69 -0.73 4.26
CA GLU A 525 13.99 -1.36 4.52
C GLU A 525 13.88 -2.30 5.70
N PHE A 526 14.57 -3.43 5.61
CA PHE A 526 14.55 -4.48 6.62
C PHE A 526 15.98 -4.95 6.90
N ASP A 527 16.23 -5.46 8.09
CA ASP A 527 17.56 -6.01 8.39
C ASP A 527 17.86 -7.24 7.55
N ALA A 528 16.88 -8.14 7.39
CA ALA A 528 16.97 -9.24 6.43
C ALA A 528 15.69 -9.36 5.59
N VAL A 529 15.85 -9.98 4.41
CA VAL A 529 14.76 -10.25 3.48
C VAL A 529 14.78 -11.71 3.07
N ILE A 530 13.61 -12.35 3.09
CA ILE A 530 13.37 -13.64 2.46
C ILE A 530 12.44 -13.41 1.28
N ILE A 531 12.92 -13.65 0.08
CA ILE A 531 12.11 -13.65 -1.13
C ILE A 531 11.64 -15.09 -1.34
N TYR A 532 10.32 -15.29 -1.35
CA TYR A 532 9.74 -16.61 -1.48
C TYR A 532 8.81 -16.67 -2.67
N GLU A 533 9.07 -17.58 -3.58
CA GLU A 533 8.20 -17.85 -4.72
C GLU A 533 7.67 -19.29 -4.71
N GLY A 534 6.47 -19.46 -5.26
CA GLY A 534 5.86 -20.76 -5.50
C GLY A 534 6.01 -21.21 -6.94
N ARG A 535 5.05 -22.03 -7.41
CA ARG A 535 4.93 -22.45 -8.83
C ARG A 535 3.82 -21.71 -9.55
N TYR A 536 3.83 -21.79 -10.86
CA TYR A 536 2.79 -21.23 -11.75
C TYR A 536 2.59 -19.73 -11.55
N GLN A 537 1.42 -19.33 -11.13
CA GLN A 537 1.05 -17.92 -10.92
C GLN A 537 1.79 -17.26 -9.74
N ASN A 538 2.40 -18.08 -8.87
CA ASN A 538 3.15 -17.62 -7.71
C ASN A 538 4.65 -17.47 -7.98
N ARG A 539 5.04 -17.43 -9.25
CA ARG A 539 6.42 -17.18 -9.70
C ARG A 539 6.67 -15.69 -9.84
N ILE A 540 7.89 -15.25 -9.57
CA ILE A 540 8.35 -13.88 -9.83
C ILE A 540 8.49 -13.70 -11.34
N ILE A 541 9.18 -14.63 -12.01
CA ILE A 541 9.32 -14.65 -13.47
C ILE A 541 8.32 -15.68 -14.02
N SER A 542 7.07 -15.27 -14.25
CA SER A 542 6.00 -16.18 -14.65
C SER A 542 5.81 -16.28 -16.17
N LYS A 543 6.19 -15.25 -16.93
CA LYS A 543 5.99 -15.15 -18.38
C LYS A 543 7.21 -14.53 -19.07
N PRO A 544 7.65 -15.08 -20.21
CA PRO A 544 8.79 -14.52 -20.98
C PRO A 544 8.57 -13.05 -21.37
N GLU A 545 7.34 -12.68 -21.75
CA GLU A 545 7.00 -11.32 -22.20
C GLU A 545 7.10 -10.27 -21.07
N ARG A 546 7.13 -10.71 -19.80
CA ARG A 546 7.25 -9.84 -18.60
C ARG A 546 8.57 -10.00 -17.88
N ARG A 547 9.56 -10.63 -18.53
CA ARG A 547 10.84 -10.95 -17.88
C ARG A 547 11.58 -9.71 -17.39
N GLU A 548 11.63 -8.66 -18.20
CA GLU A 548 12.30 -7.41 -17.80
C GLU A 548 11.66 -6.81 -16.54
N GLN A 549 10.34 -6.70 -16.52
CA GLN A 549 9.62 -6.20 -15.35
C GLN A 549 9.79 -7.11 -14.12
N ALA A 550 9.84 -8.42 -14.32
CA ALA A 550 10.06 -9.38 -13.25
C ALA A 550 11.47 -9.26 -12.64
N ILE A 551 12.48 -9.01 -13.48
CA ILE A 551 13.86 -8.75 -13.04
C ILE A 551 13.94 -7.44 -12.25
N LEU A 552 13.27 -6.39 -12.69
CA LEU A 552 13.17 -5.13 -11.93
C LEU A 552 12.51 -5.35 -10.57
N ASN A 553 11.42 -6.11 -10.52
CA ASN A 553 10.75 -6.46 -9.26
C ASN A 553 11.66 -7.25 -8.32
N LEU A 554 12.40 -8.23 -8.85
CA LEU A 554 13.35 -9.03 -8.07
C LEU A 554 14.50 -8.16 -7.53
N ARG A 555 15.04 -7.25 -8.36
CA ARG A 555 16.05 -6.28 -7.92
C ARG A 555 15.53 -5.40 -6.78
N VAL A 556 14.30 -4.88 -6.91
CA VAL A 556 13.68 -4.10 -5.83
C VAL A 556 13.58 -4.93 -4.56
N ALA A 557 13.12 -6.18 -4.65
CA ALA A 557 12.98 -7.07 -3.50
C ALA A 557 14.33 -7.33 -2.81
N VAL A 558 15.35 -7.67 -3.57
CA VAL A 558 16.71 -7.95 -3.05
C VAL A 558 17.28 -6.74 -2.33
N THR A 559 17.15 -5.55 -2.91
CA THR A 559 17.71 -4.31 -2.36
C THR A 559 16.93 -3.74 -1.16
N ARG A 560 15.91 -4.45 -0.65
CA ARG A 560 15.22 -4.07 0.61
C ARG A 560 16.00 -4.47 1.86
N ALA A 561 16.92 -5.43 1.76
CA ALA A 561 17.74 -5.88 2.87
C ALA A 561 18.90 -4.91 3.16
N LYS A 562 19.22 -4.78 4.45
CA LYS A 562 20.43 -4.10 4.93
C LYS A 562 21.56 -5.08 5.11
N GLU A 563 21.28 -6.27 5.66
CA GLU A 563 22.30 -7.25 6.07
C GLU A 563 22.36 -8.47 5.14
N HIS A 564 21.23 -9.10 4.85
CA HIS A 564 21.22 -10.33 4.05
C HIS A 564 19.90 -10.55 3.31
N THR A 565 20.00 -11.08 2.09
CA THR A 565 18.84 -11.52 1.30
C THR A 565 18.89 -13.01 1.05
N TYR A 566 17.77 -13.69 1.33
CA TYR A 566 17.57 -15.11 1.03
C TYR A 566 16.52 -15.24 -0.07
N ILE A 567 16.83 -15.96 -1.14
CA ILE A 567 15.90 -16.24 -2.24
C ILE A 567 15.52 -17.72 -2.16
N LEU A 568 14.28 -18.03 -1.81
CA LEU A 568 13.74 -19.38 -1.77
C LEU A 568 12.97 -19.64 -3.06
N THR A 569 13.48 -20.54 -3.88
CA THR A 569 12.97 -20.86 -5.22
C THR A 569 12.87 -22.38 -5.42
N PRO A 570 11.89 -22.91 -6.21
CA PRO A 570 11.79 -24.33 -6.52
C PRO A 570 13.02 -24.85 -7.28
N ASP A 571 13.46 -26.08 -6.95
CA ASP A 571 14.62 -26.72 -7.59
C ASP A 571 14.44 -26.96 -9.10
N ASP A 572 13.24 -27.33 -9.49
CA ASP A 572 12.90 -27.73 -10.86
C ASP A 572 12.64 -26.56 -11.81
N ASP A 573 12.51 -25.37 -11.29
CA ASP A 573 12.32 -24.14 -12.07
C ASP A 573 12.75 -22.91 -11.21
N PRO A 574 14.05 -22.70 -10.97
CA PRO A 574 14.53 -21.58 -10.16
C PRO A 574 14.40 -20.25 -10.90
N CYS A 575 14.16 -19.18 -10.15
CA CYS A 575 14.11 -17.82 -10.70
C CYS A 575 15.50 -17.27 -11.10
#